data_7fada9b29f8eb5ba3248de72c6a4f538
#
_entry.id   7fada9b29f8eb5ba3248de72c6a4f538
#
_cell.length_a   1.000
_cell.length_b   1.000
_cell.length_c   1.000
_cell.angle_alpha   90.00
_cell.angle_beta   90.00
_cell.angle_gamma   90.00
#
_symmetry.space_group_name_H-M   'P 1'
#
loop_
_entity.id
_entity.type
_entity.pdbx_description
1 polymer ?
#
loop_
_entity_poly.entity_id
_entity_poly.type
_entity_poly.pdbx_seq_one_letter_code
_entity_poly.pdbx_strand_id
1 'polypeptide(L)'
;MERKIKLQITGMEKKYKNGDGVENINIDVYEGEFVTMLGPSGCGKSTILRTLGGFLDIDKGDVLIDGQSVKNLPPEKRPTAMVFQSYNLWPHMTVYENLAFGLEIKKVPKNKIRSEIERGLKLVNMSGYEKKYPGQLSGGQQQRIAIARALLLKPSVLLLDEPFSALDAKIRAQMREELKKIQEELNITVVFVTHDQEEAMALSHRIVVMNKGFIEQIGTPTEIYDHPATR
;
A
#
# COMPACT_ATOMS: atom_id res chain seq x y z
N MET A 1 19.60 16.77 -8.53
CA MET A 1 19.10 16.76 -7.12
C MET A 1 19.10 15.33 -6.66
N GLU A 2 19.71 15.03 -5.51
CA GLU A 2 19.60 13.72 -4.89
C GLU A 2 18.14 13.43 -4.54
N ARG A 3 17.63 12.26 -4.94
CA ARG A 3 16.28 11.83 -4.59
C ARG A 3 16.25 11.51 -3.09
N LYS A 4 15.34 12.11 -2.34
CA LYS A 4 15.19 11.86 -0.90
C LYS A 4 14.60 10.46 -0.66
N ILE A 5 15.29 9.65 0.15
CA ILE A 5 14.79 8.35 0.56
C ILE A 5 13.63 8.57 1.56
N LYS A 6 12.47 7.97 1.27
CA LYS A 6 11.27 8.02 2.10
C LYS A 6 11.13 6.80 2.98
N LEU A 7 11.40 5.62 2.42
CA LEU A 7 11.40 4.34 3.11
C LEU A 7 12.70 3.60 2.79
N GLN A 8 13.38 3.10 3.81
CA GLN A 8 14.57 2.28 3.66
C GLN A 8 14.40 0.98 4.44
N ILE A 9 14.71 -0.13 3.79
CA ILE A 9 14.78 -1.47 4.39
C ILE A 9 16.22 -1.92 4.29
N THR A 10 16.83 -2.30 5.43
CA THR A 10 18.23 -2.70 5.47
C THR A 10 18.37 -4.05 6.14
N GLY A 11 18.83 -5.05 5.39
CA GLY A 11 19.13 -6.40 5.89
C GLY A 11 17.95 -7.08 6.59
N MET A 12 16.71 -6.78 6.17
CA MET A 12 15.53 -7.29 6.85
C MET A 12 15.37 -8.79 6.65
N GLU A 13 15.19 -9.50 7.76
CA GLU A 13 14.87 -10.92 7.80
C GLU A 13 13.60 -11.14 8.61
N LYS A 14 12.75 -12.08 8.14
CA LYS A 14 11.62 -12.61 8.86
C LYS A 14 11.47 -14.09 8.54
N LYS A 15 11.62 -14.96 9.54
CA LYS A 15 11.44 -16.40 9.40
C LYS A 15 10.24 -16.90 10.20
N TYR A 16 9.45 -17.76 9.59
CA TYR A 16 8.36 -18.46 10.24
C TYR A 16 8.85 -19.82 10.79
N LYS A 17 8.09 -20.41 11.71
CA LYS A 17 8.43 -21.71 12.34
C LYS A 17 8.59 -22.88 11.33
N ASN A 18 7.93 -22.80 10.18
CA ASN A 18 8.03 -23.77 9.10
C ASN A 18 9.25 -23.57 8.18
N GLY A 19 10.10 -22.58 8.47
CA GLY A 19 11.29 -22.25 7.68
C GLY A 19 11.06 -21.26 6.55
N ASP A 20 9.82 -20.96 6.18
CA ASP A 20 9.49 -19.94 5.17
C ASP A 20 9.81 -18.52 5.71
N GLY A 21 9.87 -17.56 4.81
CA GLY A 21 10.06 -16.16 5.19
C GLY A 21 10.75 -15.33 4.13
N VAL A 22 11.41 -14.28 4.58
CA VAL A 22 12.22 -13.40 3.73
C VAL A 22 13.58 -13.19 4.38
N GLU A 23 14.61 -13.04 3.56
CA GLU A 23 16.00 -12.96 4.02
C GLU A 23 16.78 -11.90 3.24
N ASN A 24 17.56 -11.11 3.96
CA ASN A 24 18.45 -10.08 3.44
C ASN A 24 17.77 -9.09 2.48
N ILE A 25 16.58 -8.62 2.86
CA ILE A 25 15.82 -7.65 2.06
C ILE A 25 16.44 -6.26 2.24
N ASN A 26 16.85 -5.66 1.11
CA ASN A 26 17.41 -4.31 1.04
C ASN A 26 16.69 -3.53 -0.06
N ILE A 27 15.97 -2.46 0.31
CA ILE A 27 15.19 -1.64 -0.61
C ILE A 27 15.21 -0.19 -0.12
N ASP A 28 15.57 0.74 -1.00
CA ASP A 28 15.33 2.16 -0.81
C ASP A 28 14.15 2.59 -1.70
N VAL A 29 13.17 3.26 -1.11
CA VAL A 29 12.02 3.86 -1.82
C VAL A 29 12.09 5.36 -1.67
N TYR A 30 12.04 6.08 -2.77
CA TYR A 30 12.18 7.53 -2.80
C TYR A 30 10.84 8.24 -2.58
N GLU A 31 10.89 9.49 -2.16
CA GLU A 31 9.69 10.32 -1.96
C GLU A 31 8.90 10.47 -3.27
N GLY A 32 7.58 10.24 -3.19
CA GLY A 32 6.69 10.24 -4.36
C GLY A 32 6.86 9.04 -5.29
N GLU A 33 7.66 8.03 -4.94
CA GLU A 33 7.87 6.86 -5.77
C GLU A 33 6.75 5.82 -5.60
N PHE A 34 6.37 5.19 -6.72
CA PHE A 34 5.51 4.01 -6.74
C PHE A 34 6.38 2.78 -6.98
N VAL A 35 6.58 1.96 -5.94
CA VAL A 35 7.36 0.72 -6.02
C VAL A 35 6.44 -0.48 -5.91
N THR A 36 6.55 -1.42 -6.85
CA THR A 36 5.79 -2.67 -6.83
C THR A 36 6.67 -3.85 -6.49
N MET A 37 6.23 -4.67 -5.54
CA MET A 37 6.77 -6.01 -5.28
C MET A 37 6.01 -7.01 -6.14
N LEU A 38 6.69 -7.64 -7.10
CA LEU A 38 6.16 -8.62 -8.05
C LEU A 38 6.77 -9.99 -7.78
N GLY A 39 5.98 -11.04 -7.90
CA GLY A 39 6.47 -12.42 -7.78
C GLY A 39 5.35 -13.41 -7.51
N PRO A 40 5.64 -14.73 -7.53
CA PRO A 40 4.64 -15.76 -7.31
C PRO A 40 4.04 -15.71 -5.90
N SER A 41 2.90 -16.37 -5.73
CA SER A 41 2.29 -16.52 -4.40
C SER A 41 3.25 -17.23 -3.44
N GLY A 42 3.33 -16.76 -2.19
CA GLY A 42 4.21 -17.34 -1.17
C GLY A 42 5.67 -16.88 -1.22
N CYS A 43 6.10 -16.03 -2.18
CA CYS A 43 7.51 -15.57 -2.23
C CYS A 43 7.89 -14.51 -1.18
N GLY A 44 6.97 -14.08 -0.29
CA GLY A 44 7.29 -13.18 0.83
C GLY A 44 6.83 -11.72 0.67
N LYS A 45 6.18 -11.33 -0.42
CA LYS A 45 5.70 -9.94 -0.66
C LYS A 45 4.84 -9.39 0.48
N SER A 46 3.77 -10.10 0.83
CA SER A 46 2.87 -9.68 1.93
C SER A 46 3.56 -9.75 3.30
N THR A 47 4.59 -10.60 3.47
CA THR A 47 5.42 -10.60 4.68
C THR A 47 6.14 -9.27 4.82
N ILE A 48 6.83 -8.80 3.77
CA ILE A 48 7.50 -7.50 3.76
C ILE A 48 6.46 -6.39 4.02
N LEU A 49 5.36 -6.38 3.28
CA LEU A 49 4.35 -5.33 3.42
C LEU A 49 3.78 -5.25 4.85
N ARG A 50 3.49 -6.39 5.46
CA ARG A 50 2.99 -6.47 6.85
C ARG A 50 4.04 -6.04 7.87
N THR A 51 5.32 -6.32 7.64
CA THR A 51 6.40 -5.81 8.51
C THR A 51 6.52 -4.28 8.38
N LEU A 52 6.37 -3.71 7.19
CA LEU A 52 6.34 -2.25 7.00
C LEU A 52 5.17 -1.62 7.75
N GLY A 53 4.00 -2.23 7.70
CA GLY A 53 2.80 -1.79 8.41
C GLY A 53 2.83 -2.02 9.93
N GLY A 54 3.80 -2.77 10.47
CA GLY A 54 3.90 -3.10 11.90
C GLY A 54 3.01 -4.25 12.36
N PHE A 55 2.44 -5.02 11.43
CA PHE A 55 1.63 -6.20 11.74
C PHE A 55 2.46 -7.47 11.97
N LEU A 56 3.74 -7.42 11.61
CA LEU A 56 4.72 -8.48 11.87
C LEU A 56 6.03 -7.86 12.36
N ASP A 57 6.63 -8.48 13.35
CA ASP A 57 7.98 -8.13 13.81
C ASP A 57 9.03 -8.72 12.87
N ILE A 58 10.13 -8.00 12.67
CA ILE A 58 11.30 -8.49 11.93
C ILE A 58 12.28 -9.16 12.89
N ASP A 59 12.95 -10.20 12.42
CA ASP A 59 13.92 -10.94 13.23
C ASP A 59 15.30 -10.24 13.20
N LYS A 60 15.73 -9.72 12.01
CA LYS A 60 16.95 -8.93 11.83
C LYS A 60 16.73 -7.73 10.92
N GLY A 61 17.71 -6.84 10.90
CA GLY A 61 17.69 -5.64 10.08
C GLY A 61 16.91 -4.49 10.68
N ASP A 62 16.61 -3.51 9.87
CA ASP A 62 15.84 -2.32 10.26
C ASP A 62 14.93 -1.81 9.13
N VAL A 63 13.93 -1.03 9.51
CA VAL A 63 13.03 -0.29 8.60
C VAL A 63 12.99 1.15 9.06
N LEU A 64 13.39 2.06 8.17
CA LEU A 64 13.36 3.51 8.43
C LEU A 64 12.31 4.16 7.53
N ILE A 65 11.53 5.07 8.09
CA ILE A 65 10.61 5.94 7.35
C ILE A 65 10.96 7.38 7.73
N ASP A 66 11.15 8.23 6.72
CA ASP A 66 11.66 9.60 6.92
C ASP A 66 12.96 9.64 7.77
N GLY A 67 13.84 8.63 7.62
CA GLY A 67 15.10 8.50 8.34
C GLY A 67 14.97 8.04 9.79
N GLN A 68 13.77 7.71 10.28
CA GLN A 68 13.53 7.21 11.63
C GLN A 68 13.16 5.74 11.63
N SER A 69 13.81 4.95 12.50
CA SER A 69 13.48 3.54 12.65
C SER A 69 12.07 3.36 13.19
N VAL A 70 11.29 2.52 12.49
CA VAL A 70 9.93 2.14 12.88
C VAL A 70 9.84 0.70 13.37
N LYS A 71 10.99 0.00 13.47
CA LYS A 71 11.07 -1.42 13.81
C LYS A 71 10.22 -1.78 15.04
N ASN A 72 10.36 -1.00 16.10
CA ASN A 72 9.70 -1.27 17.39
C ASN A 72 8.40 -0.48 17.59
N LEU A 73 7.90 0.20 16.55
CA LEU A 73 6.65 0.94 16.63
C LEU A 73 5.47 0.03 16.27
N PRO A 74 4.41 0.03 17.08
CA PRO A 74 3.16 -0.67 16.74
C PRO A 74 2.47 0.01 15.55
N PRO A 75 1.55 -0.67 14.85
CA PRO A 75 0.92 -0.17 13.61
C PRO A 75 0.34 1.24 13.70
N GLU A 76 -0.34 1.56 14.80
CA GLU A 76 -1.01 2.86 15.00
C GLU A 76 -0.06 4.03 15.19
N LYS A 77 1.22 3.76 15.48
CA LYS A 77 2.28 4.78 15.63
C LYS A 77 3.15 4.93 14.39
N ARG A 78 3.01 4.04 13.40
CA ARG A 78 3.78 4.13 12.16
C ARG A 78 3.18 5.17 11.21
N PRO A 79 3.98 5.95 10.48
CA PRO A 79 3.49 6.90 9.49
C PRO A 79 3.09 6.19 8.19
N THR A 80 2.44 5.03 8.30
CA THR A 80 1.96 4.22 7.18
C THR A 80 0.44 4.05 7.26
N ALA A 81 -0.19 3.79 6.12
CA ALA A 81 -1.56 3.29 6.07
C ALA A 81 -1.60 2.11 5.10
N MET A 82 -2.37 1.08 5.44
CA MET A 82 -2.44 -0.15 4.65
C MET A 82 -3.86 -0.41 4.15
N VAL A 83 -3.96 -0.77 2.86
CA VAL A 83 -5.16 -1.31 2.24
C VAL A 83 -4.93 -2.80 2.02
N PHE A 84 -5.77 -3.62 2.61
CA PHE A 84 -5.71 -5.07 2.52
C PHE A 84 -6.49 -5.58 1.30
N GLN A 85 -6.19 -6.77 0.85
CA GLN A 85 -6.84 -7.45 -0.27
C GLN A 85 -8.37 -7.53 -0.12
N SER A 86 -8.88 -7.71 1.10
CA SER A 86 -10.32 -7.78 1.41
C SER A 86 -10.95 -6.42 1.77
N TYR A 87 -10.26 -5.31 1.49
CA TYR A 87 -10.63 -3.92 1.78
C TYR A 87 -10.87 -3.61 3.27
N ASN A 88 -11.30 -4.59 4.07
CA ASN A 88 -11.53 -4.51 5.52
C ASN A 88 -12.38 -3.29 5.96
N LEU A 89 -13.43 -3.00 5.18
CA LEU A 89 -14.44 -2.03 5.61
C LEU A 89 -15.31 -2.67 6.69
N TRP A 90 -15.66 -1.89 7.73
CA TRP A 90 -16.58 -2.34 8.77
C TRP A 90 -18.00 -2.39 8.23
N PRO A 91 -18.62 -3.59 8.12
CA PRO A 91 -19.89 -3.75 7.41
C PRO A 91 -21.08 -3.11 8.14
N HIS A 92 -20.96 -2.94 9.46
CA HIS A 92 -21.97 -2.33 10.33
C HIS A 92 -21.86 -0.80 10.43
N MET A 93 -20.86 -0.21 9.79
CA MET A 93 -20.63 1.23 9.72
C MET A 93 -20.94 1.74 8.32
N THR A 94 -21.50 2.94 8.23
CA THR A 94 -21.65 3.67 6.96
C THR A 94 -20.28 4.03 6.36
N VAL A 95 -20.26 4.45 5.11
CA VAL A 95 -19.06 5.00 4.47
C VAL A 95 -18.49 6.16 5.29
N TYR A 96 -19.33 7.08 5.74
CA TYR A 96 -18.90 8.20 6.58
C TYR A 96 -18.20 7.72 7.85
N GLU A 97 -18.79 6.79 8.59
CA GLU A 97 -18.24 6.24 9.83
C GLU A 97 -16.94 5.48 9.59
N ASN A 98 -16.84 4.69 8.51
CA ASN A 98 -15.60 4.04 8.10
C ASN A 98 -14.46 5.04 7.86
N LEU A 99 -14.76 6.19 7.28
CA LEU A 99 -13.78 7.25 7.00
C LEU A 99 -13.47 8.08 8.25
N ALA A 100 -14.46 8.35 9.10
CA ALA A 100 -14.32 9.14 10.31
C ALA A 100 -13.48 8.45 11.37
N PHE A 101 -13.59 7.13 11.51
CA PHE A 101 -13.02 6.34 12.59
C PHE A 101 -11.51 6.62 12.83
N GLY A 102 -10.71 6.59 11.78
CA GLY A 102 -9.27 6.85 11.89
C GLY A 102 -8.94 8.30 12.26
N LEU A 103 -9.76 9.26 11.79
CA LEU A 103 -9.62 10.67 12.13
C LEU A 103 -9.99 10.94 13.60
N GLU A 104 -11.01 10.24 14.12
CA GLU A 104 -11.42 10.32 15.52
C GLU A 104 -10.34 9.76 16.45
N ILE A 105 -9.73 8.61 16.13
CA ILE A 105 -8.58 8.06 16.85
C ILE A 105 -7.42 9.06 16.89
N LYS A 106 -7.15 9.74 15.76
CA LYS A 106 -6.14 10.82 15.68
C LYS A 106 -6.58 12.12 16.36
N LYS A 107 -7.76 12.13 16.99
CA LYS A 107 -8.32 13.30 17.71
C LYS A 107 -8.43 14.55 16.81
N VAL A 108 -8.74 14.35 15.52
CA VAL A 108 -9.04 15.45 14.61
C VAL A 108 -10.30 16.18 15.11
N PRO A 109 -10.34 17.51 15.17
CA PRO A 109 -11.51 18.26 15.60
C PRO A 109 -12.76 17.90 14.79
N LYS A 110 -13.89 17.68 15.46
CA LYS A 110 -15.16 17.23 14.83
C LYS A 110 -15.61 18.12 13.65
N ASN A 111 -15.40 19.42 13.76
CA ASN A 111 -15.74 20.38 12.70
C ASN A 111 -14.86 20.21 11.44
N LYS A 112 -13.67 19.59 11.54
CA LYS A 112 -12.77 19.31 10.42
C LYS A 112 -13.01 17.92 9.81
N ILE A 113 -13.49 16.95 10.59
CA ILE A 113 -13.71 15.57 10.11
C ILE A 113 -14.62 15.56 8.88
N ARG A 114 -15.72 16.28 8.90
CA ARG A 114 -16.67 16.32 7.78
C ARG A 114 -16.03 16.83 6.50
N SER A 115 -15.33 17.96 6.55
CA SER A 115 -14.68 18.54 5.37
C SER A 115 -13.53 17.65 4.84
N GLU A 116 -12.78 16.97 5.72
CA GLU A 116 -11.75 16.01 5.30
C GLU A 116 -12.39 14.81 4.59
N ILE A 117 -13.51 14.28 5.11
CA ILE A 117 -14.24 13.17 4.48
C ILE A 117 -14.80 13.58 3.11
N GLU A 118 -15.45 14.74 3.01
CA GLU A 118 -15.95 15.26 1.73
C GLU A 118 -14.83 15.39 0.70
N ARG A 119 -13.65 15.89 1.11
CA ARG A 119 -12.46 15.94 0.26
C ARG A 119 -11.97 14.56 -0.15
N GLY A 120 -11.87 13.61 0.79
CA GLY A 120 -11.45 12.23 0.52
C GLY A 120 -12.38 11.51 -0.44
N LEU A 121 -13.69 11.66 -0.27
CA LEU A 121 -14.69 11.07 -1.17
C LEU A 121 -14.62 11.68 -2.58
N LYS A 122 -14.40 13.00 -2.68
CA LYS A 122 -14.21 13.66 -3.98
C LYS A 122 -12.98 13.12 -4.70
N LEU A 123 -11.87 12.91 -3.98
CA LEU A 123 -10.61 12.39 -4.54
C LEU A 123 -10.78 11.02 -5.21
N VAL A 124 -11.63 10.17 -4.64
CA VAL A 124 -11.90 8.81 -5.16
C VAL A 124 -13.21 8.71 -5.97
N ASN A 125 -13.80 9.85 -6.39
CA ASN A 125 -15.05 9.93 -7.15
C ASN A 125 -16.24 9.22 -6.47
N MET A 126 -16.36 9.35 -5.13
CA MET A 126 -17.40 8.71 -4.31
C MET A 126 -18.26 9.72 -3.52
N SER A 127 -18.33 10.99 -3.97
CA SER A 127 -19.22 11.98 -3.37
C SER A 127 -20.69 11.52 -3.40
N GLY A 128 -21.43 11.73 -2.30
CA GLY A 128 -22.83 11.31 -2.17
C GLY A 128 -23.04 9.89 -1.66
N TYR A 129 -21.95 9.16 -1.34
CA TYR A 129 -22.02 7.79 -0.82
C TYR A 129 -21.91 7.72 0.71
N GLU A 130 -21.86 8.84 1.42
CA GLU A 130 -21.58 8.96 2.85
C GLU A 130 -22.49 8.09 3.72
N LYS A 131 -23.77 8.00 3.36
CA LYS A 131 -24.81 7.26 4.12
C LYS A 131 -24.95 5.80 3.73
N LYS A 132 -24.21 5.32 2.71
CA LYS A 132 -24.26 3.93 2.27
C LYS A 132 -23.44 3.03 3.21
N TYR A 133 -23.85 1.76 3.29
CA TYR A 133 -23.09 0.71 3.96
C TYR A 133 -22.22 -0.05 2.95
N PRO A 134 -21.10 -0.67 3.36
CA PRO A 134 -20.23 -1.45 2.46
C PRO A 134 -20.96 -2.48 1.62
N GLY A 135 -21.95 -3.20 2.19
CA GLY A 135 -22.75 -4.19 1.46
C GLY A 135 -23.63 -3.64 0.33
N GLN A 136 -23.78 -2.31 0.24
CA GLN A 136 -24.51 -1.62 -0.83
C GLN A 136 -23.59 -1.13 -1.96
N LEU A 137 -22.29 -1.42 -1.86
CA LEU A 137 -21.25 -0.98 -2.78
C LEU A 137 -20.73 -2.14 -3.63
N SER A 138 -20.40 -1.87 -4.89
CA SER A 138 -19.63 -2.82 -5.71
C SER A 138 -18.20 -2.99 -5.16
N GLY A 139 -17.49 -4.05 -5.56
CA GLY A 139 -16.11 -4.28 -5.14
C GLY A 139 -15.18 -3.09 -5.44
N GLY A 140 -15.26 -2.52 -6.64
CA GLY A 140 -14.49 -1.33 -7.00
C GLY A 140 -14.85 -0.09 -6.16
N GLN A 141 -16.13 0.08 -5.79
CA GLN A 141 -16.55 1.15 -4.89
C GLN A 141 -16.04 0.93 -3.46
N GLN A 142 -16.08 -0.30 -2.95
CA GLN A 142 -15.50 -0.63 -1.63
C GLN A 142 -14.01 -0.36 -1.60
N GLN A 143 -13.29 -0.70 -2.66
CA GLN A 143 -11.87 -0.43 -2.79
C GLN A 143 -11.57 1.07 -2.77
N ARG A 144 -12.31 1.90 -3.53
CA ARG A 144 -12.17 3.36 -3.50
C ARG A 144 -12.34 3.91 -2.09
N ILE A 145 -13.34 3.44 -1.35
CA ILE A 145 -13.55 3.84 0.04
C ILE A 145 -12.37 3.40 0.94
N ALA A 146 -11.84 2.19 0.75
CA ALA A 146 -10.68 1.71 1.51
C ALA A 146 -9.42 2.56 1.23
N ILE A 147 -9.19 2.94 -0.03
CA ILE A 147 -8.10 3.86 -0.41
C ILE A 147 -8.32 5.24 0.22
N ALA A 148 -9.54 5.82 0.12
CA ALA A 148 -9.86 7.10 0.75
C ALA A 148 -9.62 7.07 2.26
N ARG A 149 -10.06 5.99 2.95
CA ARG A 149 -9.84 5.79 4.39
C ARG A 149 -8.34 5.82 4.75
N ALA A 150 -7.50 5.17 3.96
CA ALA A 150 -6.06 5.16 4.15
C ALA A 150 -5.45 6.55 3.93
N LEU A 151 -5.84 7.24 2.85
CA LEU A 151 -5.30 8.56 2.47
C LEU A 151 -5.70 9.68 3.44
N LEU A 152 -6.88 9.60 4.06
CA LEU A 152 -7.33 10.57 5.06
C LEU A 152 -6.41 10.64 6.28
N LEU A 153 -5.68 9.58 6.57
CA LEU A 153 -4.68 9.55 7.65
C LEU A 153 -3.39 10.29 7.30
N LYS A 154 -3.24 10.77 6.05
CA LYS A 154 -2.05 11.47 5.53
C LYS A 154 -0.75 10.70 5.84
N PRO A 155 -0.65 9.42 5.40
CA PRO A 155 0.53 8.61 5.69
C PRO A 155 1.74 9.10 4.89
N SER A 156 2.95 8.86 5.41
CA SER A 156 4.20 9.05 4.66
C SER A 156 4.36 8.01 3.55
N VAL A 157 3.85 6.78 3.80
CA VAL A 157 3.89 5.67 2.85
C VAL A 157 2.54 4.95 2.84
N LEU A 158 1.96 4.78 1.66
CA LEU A 158 0.76 3.98 1.42
C LEU A 158 1.15 2.56 1.05
N LEU A 159 0.63 1.57 1.77
CA LEU A 159 0.88 0.14 1.59
C LEU A 159 -0.36 -0.51 0.98
N LEU A 160 -0.22 -1.21 -0.15
CA LEU A 160 -1.34 -1.83 -0.87
C LEU A 160 -1.06 -3.33 -1.08
N ASP A 161 -1.85 -4.21 -0.44
CA ASP A 161 -1.71 -5.66 -0.51
C ASP A 161 -2.74 -6.25 -1.50
N GLU A 162 -2.32 -6.52 -2.73
CA GLU A 162 -3.13 -7.05 -3.82
C GLU A 162 -4.54 -6.41 -3.96
N PRO A 163 -4.62 -5.06 -4.01
CA PRO A 163 -5.90 -4.36 -3.85
C PRO A 163 -6.88 -4.62 -5.00
N PHE A 164 -6.41 -5.12 -6.15
CA PHE A 164 -7.23 -5.32 -7.34
C PHE A 164 -7.62 -6.79 -7.59
N SER A 165 -7.15 -7.72 -6.76
CA SER A 165 -7.29 -9.17 -7.00
C SER A 165 -8.75 -9.66 -7.06
N ALA A 166 -9.68 -8.98 -6.37
CA ALA A 166 -11.10 -9.36 -6.34
C ALA A 166 -11.94 -8.66 -7.43
N LEU A 167 -11.32 -7.88 -8.34
CA LEU A 167 -12.02 -7.12 -9.36
C LEU A 167 -11.97 -7.80 -10.73
N ASP A 168 -13.02 -7.60 -11.54
CA ASP A 168 -13.00 -7.98 -12.95
C ASP A 168 -12.01 -7.15 -13.75
N ALA A 169 -11.58 -7.63 -14.92
CA ALA A 169 -10.52 -7.04 -15.74
C ALA A 169 -10.81 -5.57 -16.14
N LYS A 170 -12.07 -5.24 -16.46
CA LYS A 170 -12.45 -3.88 -16.87
C LYS A 170 -12.36 -2.90 -15.70
N ILE A 171 -12.91 -3.26 -14.56
CA ILE A 171 -12.86 -2.44 -13.35
C ILE A 171 -11.43 -2.31 -12.86
N ARG A 172 -10.62 -3.38 -12.95
CA ARG A 172 -9.20 -3.38 -12.59
C ARG A 172 -8.41 -2.36 -13.42
N ALA A 173 -8.59 -2.33 -14.74
CA ALA A 173 -7.93 -1.36 -15.61
C ALA A 173 -8.28 0.07 -15.23
N GLN A 174 -9.56 0.36 -14.98
CA GLN A 174 -10.01 1.68 -14.54
C GLN A 174 -9.41 2.07 -13.19
N MET A 175 -9.38 1.15 -12.22
CA MET A 175 -8.84 1.41 -10.89
C MET A 175 -7.33 1.66 -10.90
N ARG A 176 -6.58 1.01 -11.80
CA ARG A 176 -5.14 1.29 -12.02
C ARG A 176 -4.91 2.75 -12.42
N GLU A 177 -5.64 3.22 -13.43
CA GLU A 177 -5.50 4.62 -13.89
C GLU A 177 -5.88 5.62 -12.79
N GLU A 178 -6.94 5.34 -12.05
CA GLU A 178 -7.37 6.21 -10.95
C GLU A 178 -6.35 6.26 -9.81
N LEU A 179 -5.81 5.10 -9.41
CA LEU A 179 -4.78 5.04 -8.37
C LEU A 179 -3.51 5.80 -8.79
N LYS A 180 -3.12 5.69 -10.07
CA LYS A 180 -1.98 6.43 -10.62
C LYS A 180 -2.21 7.93 -10.54
N LYS A 181 -3.37 8.42 -10.97
CA LYS A 181 -3.73 9.85 -10.87
C LYS A 181 -3.73 10.36 -9.43
N ILE A 182 -4.29 9.59 -8.49
CA ILE A 182 -4.28 9.94 -7.07
C ILE A 182 -2.85 10.01 -6.54
N GLN A 183 -2.00 9.06 -6.91
CA GLN A 183 -0.60 9.03 -6.48
C GLN A 183 0.17 10.25 -7.01
N GLU A 184 0.00 10.59 -8.29
CA GLU A 184 0.62 11.76 -8.92
C GLU A 184 0.11 13.08 -8.31
N GLU A 185 -1.21 13.23 -8.12
CA GLU A 185 -1.83 14.43 -7.52
C GLU A 185 -1.35 14.69 -6.10
N LEU A 186 -1.24 13.63 -5.29
CA LEU A 186 -0.82 13.74 -3.89
C LEU A 186 0.69 13.63 -3.69
N ASN A 187 1.45 13.26 -4.73
CA ASN A 187 2.87 12.92 -4.66
C ASN A 187 3.19 11.94 -3.51
N ILE A 188 2.28 10.96 -3.28
CA ILE A 188 2.42 10.02 -2.18
C ILE A 188 3.35 8.86 -2.56
N THR A 189 4.19 8.43 -1.61
CA THR A 189 5.03 7.24 -1.77
C THR A 189 4.18 5.98 -1.58
N VAL A 190 4.27 5.04 -2.52
CA VAL A 190 3.45 3.82 -2.53
C VAL A 190 4.34 2.59 -2.58
N VAL A 191 4.04 1.61 -1.73
CA VAL A 191 4.52 0.24 -1.84
C VAL A 191 3.33 -0.66 -2.15
N PHE A 192 3.39 -1.29 -3.31
CA PHE A 192 2.30 -2.08 -3.88
C PHE A 192 2.72 -3.53 -4.02
N VAL A 193 1.85 -4.46 -3.66
CA VAL A 193 2.07 -5.89 -3.83
C VAL A 193 1.09 -6.43 -4.85
N THR A 194 1.59 -7.16 -5.83
CA THR A 194 0.78 -7.88 -6.81
C THR A 194 1.50 -9.11 -7.34
N HIS A 195 0.75 -10.02 -7.95
CA HIS A 195 1.27 -11.10 -8.78
C HIS A 195 0.96 -10.86 -10.27
N ASP A 196 0.31 -9.75 -10.59
CA ASP A 196 -0.09 -9.37 -11.96
C ASP A 196 0.99 -8.47 -12.58
N GLN A 197 1.58 -8.95 -13.69
CA GLN A 197 2.64 -8.22 -14.40
C GLN A 197 2.13 -6.93 -15.06
N GLU A 198 0.88 -6.93 -15.56
CA GLU A 198 0.30 -5.73 -16.18
C GLU A 198 0.14 -4.60 -15.16
N GLU A 199 -0.26 -4.93 -13.92
CA GLU A 199 -0.36 -3.97 -12.83
C GLU A 199 1.01 -3.37 -12.52
N ALA A 200 2.02 -4.24 -12.36
CA ALA A 200 3.38 -3.81 -12.06
C ALA A 200 3.94 -2.89 -13.16
N MET A 201 3.80 -3.29 -14.43
CA MET A 201 4.29 -2.50 -15.57
C MET A 201 3.58 -1.15 -15.74
N ALA A 202 2.27 -1.11 -15.48
CA ALA A 202 1.46 0.10 -15.71
C ALA A 202 1.62 1.18 -14.61
N LEU A 203 1.86 0.75 -13.36
CA LEU A 203 1.82 1.64 -12.20
C LEU A 203 3.19 2.08 -11.69
N SER A 204 4.23 1.26 -11.91
CA SER A 204 5.46 1.37 -11.15
C SER A 204 6.47 2.33 -11.76
N HIS A 205 7.16 3.06 -10.90
CA HIS A 205 8.43 3.69 -11.24
C HIS A 205 9.57 2.66 -11.16
N ARG A 206 9.54 1.77 -10.15
CA ARG A 206 10.42 0.60 -10.04
C ARG A 206 9.65 -0.63 -9.59
N ILE A 207 10.12 -1.79 -10.05
CA ILE A 207 9.62 -3.11 -9.70
C ILE A 207 10.70 -3.85 -8.93
N VAL A 208 10.31 -4.48 -7.82
CA VAL A 208 11.12 -5.40 -7.02
C VAL A 208 10.61 -6.81 -7.32
N VAL A 209 11.36 -7.56 -8.12
CA VAL A 209 11.04 -8.96 -8.44
C VAL A 209 11.50 -9.85 -7.31
N MET A 210 10.57 -10.64 -6.77
CA MET A 210 10.82 -11.52 -5.63
C MET A 210 10.59 -12.98 -5.96
N ASN A 211 11.43 -13.84 -5.43
CA ASN A 211 11.29 -15.29 -5.52
C ASN A 211 11.80 -15.96 -4.23
N LYS A 212 11.06 -16.92 -3.69
CA LYS A 212 11.46 -17.76 -2.54
C LYS A 212 12.08 -16.99 -1.36
N GLY A 213 11.55 -15.84 -1.03
CA GLY A 213 12.00 -15.02 0.10
C GLY A 213 13.16 -14.05 -0.20
N PHE A 214 13.64 -14.00 -1.45
CA PHE A 214 14.74 -13.15 -1.87
C PHE A 214 14.31 -12.14 -2.94
N ILE A 215 15.07 -11.05 -3.06
CA ILE A 215 14.98 -10.12 -4.18
C ILE A 215 15.88 -10.65 -5.30
N GLU A 216 15.28 -10.91 -6.46
CA GLU A 216 16.00 -11.34 -7.67
C GLU A 216 16.51 -10.14 -8.48
N GLN A 217 15.67 -9.09 -8.60
CA GLN A 217 15.99 -7.90 -9.36
C GLN A 217 15.21 -6.70 -8.88
N ILE A 218 15.82 -5.52 -8.96
CA ILE A 218 15.14 -4.22 -8.82
C ILE A 218 15.47 -3.38 -10.05
N GLY A 219 14.46 -2.85 -10.72
CA GLY A 219 14.65 -2.01 -11.91
C GLY A 219 13.38 -1.29 -12.31
N THR A 220 13.49 -0.43 -13.31
CA THR A 220 12.32 0.16 -13.98
C THR A 220 11.52 -0.91 -14.72
N PRO A 221 10.24 -0.67 -15.06
CA PRO A 221 9.46 -1.61 -15.88
C PRO A 221 10.20 -2.04 -17.16
N THR A 222 10.83 -1.11 -17.88
CA THR A 222 11.60 -1.40 -19.10
C THR A 222 12.80 -2.31 -18.81
N GLU A 223 13.58 -2.02 -17.75
CA GLU A 223 14.72 -2.87 -17.39
C GLU A 223 14.31 -4.29 -17.00
N ILE A 224 13.20 -4.44 -16.26
CA ILE A 224 12.68 -5.76 -15.86
C ILE A 224 12.18 -6.55 -17.08
N TYR A 225 11.55 -5.87 -18.06
CA TYR A 225 11.00 -6.53 -19.25
C TYR A 225 12.09 -6.89 -20.26
N ASP A 226 13.00 -5.95 -20.59
CA ASP A 226 14.00 -6.11 -21.65
C ASP A 226 15.24 -6.90 -21.18
N HIS A 227 15.57 -6.80 -19.87
CA HIS A 227 16.80 -7.36 -19.28
C HIS A 227 16.51 -8.14 -17.99
N PRO A 228 15.69 -9.21 -18.04
CA PRO A 228 15.37 -9.99 -16.84
C PRO A 228 16.61 -10.72 -16.32
N ALA A 229 16.88 -10.62 -15.01
CA ALA A 229 18.01 -11.31 -14.35
C ALA A 229 17.81 -12.84 -14.29
N THR A 230 16.55 -13.30 -14.29
CA THR A 230 16.16 -14.72 -14.31
C THR A 230 15.04 -14.93 -15.32
N ARG A 231 14.90 -16.18 -15.83
CA ARG A 231 13.83 -16.56 -16.77
C ARG A 231 12.56 -16.97 -16.02
#